data_7af4c6aa7237ebadb591474aeee88dd5
#
_entry.id   7af4c6aa7237ebadb591474aeee88dd5
#
_cell.length_a   1.000
_cell.length_b   1.000
_cell.length_c   1.000
_cell.angle_alpha   90.00
_cell.angle_beta   90.00
_cell.angle_gamma   90.00
#
_symmetry.space_group_name_H-M   'P 1'
#
loop_
_entity.id
_entity.type
_entity.pdbx_description
1 polymer ?
#
loop_
_entity_poly.entity_id
_entity_poly.type
_entity_poly.pdbx_seq_one_letter_code
_entity_poly.pdbx_strand_id
1 'polypeptide(L)'
;MSKGVTRAWRGTAALACLHIAISTAAADTIYVSNEKDNTITIVDGTSLEPVKTIPVGQRPRGILLSKDEKSLYICASDSDHIEVLDLGTDKVVRTLPSGADPEYFALDPTGKLLYVANEDNSLVTVVDAERGAIVAEIPVGVEPEGMGISPDGKYLVATSETTNMAHVIDTTTREIVANILVDSRPRRAVWTADGAQFWVSAEIGGTVSVVDATKYEIVKRIAFAIPGVPTEAIQPVGLAITRDRKLAFAALGPANRVAVIDAQSYEVMRYLLVGQRVWSLAFNPDQSRLYTTNGVSNDITVIDVGSLKAIKSIPVGQSPWGVVSRP
;
A
#
# COMPACT_ATOMS: atom_id res chain seq x y z
N MET A 1 -61.26 67.29 8.85
CA MET A 1 -60.61 66.98 7.55
C MET A 1 -59.18 66.63 7.86
N SER A 2 -58.89 65.34 7.96
CA SER A 2 -57.54 64.83 8.23
C SER A 2 -57.21 63.81 7.12
N LYS A 3 -56.19 64.12 6.32
CA LYS A 3 -55.71 63.23 5.22
C LYS A 3 -54.70 62.23 5.76
N GLY A 4 -55.06 60.95 5.70
CA GLY A 4 -54.17 59.86 6.00
C GLY A 4 -53.15 59.66 4.84
N VAL A 5 -51.89 59.56 5.22
CA VAL A 5 -50.77 59.18 4.29
C VAL A 5 -50.42 57.72 4.54
N THR A 6 -50.72 56.88 3.56
CA THR A 6 -50.31 55.48 3.54
C THR A 6 -48.88 55.37 2.99
N ARG A 7 -47.95 54.89 3.81
CA ARG A 7 -46.56 54.62 3.49
C ARG A 7 -46.45 53.18 3.01
N ALA A 8 -46.15 52.94 1.71
CA ALA A 8 -45.89 51.67 1.14
C ALA A 8 -44.44 51.22 1.46
N TRP A 9 -44.27 50.10 2.14
CA TRP A 9 -42.98 49.44 2.33
C TRP A 9 -42.67 48.60 1.10
N ARG A 10 -41.60 48.94 0.39
CA ARG A 10 -41.00 48.10 -0.64
C ARG A 10 -39.95 47.20 0.02
N GLY A 11 -40.28 45.96 0.25
CA GLY A 11 -39.32 44.95 0.69
C GLY A 11 -38.47 44.47 -0.50
N THR A 12 -37.18 44.77 -0.45
CA THR A 12 -36.17 44.19 -1.39
C THR A 12 -35.78 42.82 -0.85
N ALA A 13 -36.22 41.77 -1.53
CA ALA A 13 -35.73 40.41 -1.27
C ALA A 13 -34.35 40.24 -1.91
N ALA A 14 -33.31 40.13 -1.10
CA ALA A 14 -31.99 39.77 -1.54
C ALA A 14 -31.92 38.24 -1.73
N LEU A 15 -31.82 37.79 -2.98
CA LEU A 15 -31.51 36.38 -3.30
C LEU A 15 -30.04 36.13 -2.95
N ALA A 16 -29.78 35.41 -1.87
CA ALA A 16 -28.45 34.89 -1.56
C ALA A 16 -28.20 33.65 -2.45
N CYS A 17 -27.40 33.81 -3.51
CA CYS A 17 -26.88 32.69 -4.28
C CYS A 17 -25.87 31.94 -3.42
N LEU A 18 -26.25 30.78 -2.91
CA LEU A 18 -25.35 29.84 -2.26
C LEU A 18 -24.45 29.20 -3.34
N HIS A 19 -23.22 29.68 -3.46
CA HIS A 19 -22.22 29.04 -4.32
C HIS A 19 -21.73 27.78 -3.59
N ILE A 20 -22.27 26.63 -3.94
CA ILE A 20 -21.69 25.33 -3.57
C ILE A 20 -20.41 25.21 -4.39
N ALA A 21 -19.27 25.45 -3.78
CA ALA A 21 -17.99 25.09 -4.35
C ALA A 21 -17.94 23.57 -4.42
N ILE A 22 -18.22 23.00 -5.59
CA ILE A 22 -17.92 21.60 -5.89
C ILE A 22 -16.39 21.56 -5.94
N SER A 23 -15.75 21.13 -4.86
CA SER A 23 -14.35 20.73 -4.90
C SER A 23 -14.28 19.52 -5.84
N THR A 24 -13.80 19.72 -7.06
CA THR A 24 -13.38 18.62 -7.91
C THR A 24 -12.18 18.00 -7.22
N ALA A 25 -12.36 16.86 -6.53
CA ALA A 25 -11.25 16.04 -6.10
C ALA A 25 -10.37 15.83 -7.34
N ALA A 26 -9.06 16.07 -7.21
CA ALA A 26 -8.14 15.77 -8.28
C ALA A 26 -8.33 14.30 -8.67
N ALA A 27 -8.33 14.02 -9.97
CA ALA A 27 -8.52 12.67 -10.47
C ALA A 27 -7.30 11.83 -10.11
N ASP A 28 -7.50 10.78 -9.30
CA ASP A 28 -6.42 9.87 -8.96
C ASP A 28 -5.89 9.18 -10.22
N THR A 29 -4.59 8.93 -10.29
CA THR A 29 -3.98 8.03 -11.26
C THR A 29 -3.49 6.79 -10.53
N ILE A 30 -3.92 5.62 -10.96
CA ILE A 30 -3.60 4.34 -10.33
C ILE A 30 -2.59 3.61 -11.19
N TYR A 31 -1.53 3.11 -10.59
CA TYR A 31 -0.49 2.29 -11.24
C TYR A 31 -0.53 0.89 -10.68
N VAL A 32 -0.50 -0.11 -11.56
CA VAL A 32 -0.58 -1.53 -11.21
C VAL A 32 0.54 -2.28 -11.91
N SER A 33 1.40 -2.98 -11.16
CA SER A 33 2.39 -3.89 -11.74
C SER A 33 1.74 -5.22 -12.10
N ASN A 34 2.00 -5.71 -13.32
CA ASN A 34 1.48 -6.96 -13.84
C ASN A 34 2.66 -7.94 -14.00
N GLU A 35 2.78 -8.83 -13.04
CA GLU A 35 3.96 -9.69 -12.84
C GLU A 35 4.29 -10.54 -14.07
N LYS A 36 3.27 -11.17 -14.69
CA LYS A 36 3.46 -12.08 -15.84
C LYS A 36 3.52 -11.38 -17.18
N ASP A 37 2.96 -10.19 -17.29
CA ASP A 37 2.99 -9.43 -18.53
C ASP A 37 4.22 -8.51 -18.64
N ASN A 38 4.99 -8.35 -17.58
CA ASN A 38 6.12 -7.42 -17.51
C ASN A 38 5.71 -5.99 -17.87
N THR A 39 4.61 -5.53 -17.29
CA THR A 39 4.02 -4.22 -17.59
C THR A 39 3.54 -3.49 -16.34
N ILE A 40 3.35 -2.17 -16.49
CA ILE A 40 2.55 -1.33 -15.59
C ILE A 40 1.29 -0.95 -16.31
N THR A 41 0.11 -1.23 -15.73
CA THR A 41 -1.17 -0.68 -16.19
C THR A 41 -1.45 0.62 -15.47
N ILE A 42 -1.82 1.66 -16.23
CA ILE A 42 -2.31 2.94 -15.70
C ILE A 42 -3.83 2.96 -15.80
N VAL A 43 -4.49 3.28 -14.70
CA VAL A 43 -5.94 3.39 -14.60
C VAL A 43 -6.30 4.82 -14.19
N ASP A 44 -7.26 5.43 -14.88
CA ASP A 44 -7.84 6.71 -14.49
C ASP A 44 -8.78 6.53 -13.30
N GLY A 45 -8.50 7.20 -12.20
CA GLY A 45 -9.27 7.03 -10.95
C GLY A 45 -10.65 7.70 -10.96
N THR A 46 -10.96 8.54 -11.97
CA THR A 46 -12.29 9.13 -12.13
C THR A 46 -13.21 8.21 -12.92
N SER A 47 -12.80 7.82 -14.13
CA SER A 47 -13.57 6.91 -14.98
C SER A 47 -13.50 5.46 -14.50
N LEU A 48 -12.47 5.12 -13.74
CA LEU A 48 -12.14 3.75 -13.32
C LEU A 48 -11.98 2.82 -14.55
N GLU A 49 -11.27 3.30 -15.57
CA GLU A 49 -10.95 2.56 -16.79
C GLU A 49 -9.43 2.54 -17.02
N PRO A 50 -8.86 1.43 -17.50
CA PRO A 50 -7.45 1.39 -17.90
C PRO A 50 -7.24 2.33 -19.09
N VAL A 51 -6.21 3.19 -19.01
CA VAL A 51 -5.90 4.19 -20.04
C VAL A 51 -4.61 3.88 -20.78
N LYS A 52 -3.70 3.10 -20.18
CA LYS A 52 -2.41 2.79 -20.79
C LYS A 52 -1.76 1.56 -20.13
N THR A 53 -0.94 0.87 -20.92
CA THR A 53 -0.03 -0.17 -20.43
C THR A 53 1.39 0.14 -20.90
N ILE A 54 2.36 0.07 -19.99
CA ILE A 54 3.77 0.41 -20.22
C ILE A 54 4.60 -0.85 -20.02
N PRO A 55 5.44 -1.28 -20.99
CA PRO A 55 6.37 -2.37 -20.79
C PRO A 55 7.49 -1.95 -19.84
N VAL A 56 7.88 -2.85 -18.96
CA VAL A 56 8.93 -2.68 -17.93
C VAL A 56 9.79 -3.95 -17.84
N GLY A 57 10.73 -4.01 -16.89
CA GLY A 57 11.57 -5.16 -16.64
C GLY A 57 10.78 -6.42 -16.24
N GLN A 58 11.49 -7.54 -16.15
CA GLN A 58 10.86 -8.84 -15.93
C GLN A 58 10.37 -9.00 -14.50
N ARG A 59 9.19 -9.60 -14.35
CA ARG A 59 8.52 -9.88 -13.08
C ARG A 59 8.40 -8.63 -12.20
N PRO A 60 7.70 -7.55 -12.67
CA PRO A 60 7.53 -6.35 -11.86
C PRO A 60 6.63 -6.63 -10.66
N ARG A 61 7.15 -6.46 -9.45
CA ARG A 61 6.45 -6.71 -8.19
C ARG A 61 6.17 -5.44 -7.41
N GLY A 62 6.97 -5.14 -6.40
CA GLY A 62 6.82 -3.93 -5.61
C GLY A 62 6.92 -2.66 -6.46
N ILE A 63 5.99 -1.73 -6.27
CA ILE A 63 6.02 -0.41 -6.89
C ILE A 63 5.82 0.66 -5.84
N LEU A 64 6.50 1.80 -6.00
CA LEU A 64 6.45 2.92 -5.06
C LEU A 64 6.66 4.24 -5.78
N LEU A 65 5.87 5.25 -5.45
CA LEU A 65 6.06 6.60 -5.96
C LEU A 65 7.30 7.27 -5.33
N SER A 66 8.02 8.04 -6.11
CA SER A 66 9.00 8.98 -5.57
C SER A 66 8.31 10.02 -4.69
N LYS A 67 9.06 10.67 -3.79
CA LYS A 67 8.49 11.66 -2.86
C LYS A 67 7.81 12.85 -3.57
N ASP A 68 8.31 13.24 -4.72
CA ASP A 68 7.74 14.31 -5.56
C ASP A 68 6.66 13.82 -6.53
N GLU A 69 6.33 12.51 -6.47
CA GLU A 69 5.34 11.83 -7.29
C GLU A 69 5.57 11.95 -8.81
N LYS A 70 6.81 12.24 -9.24
CA LYS A 70 7.16 12.33 -10.66
C LYS A 70 7.70 11.04 -11.23
N SER A 71 8.10 10.11 -10.39
CA SER A 71 8.65 8.82 -10.78
C SER A 71 7.99 7.68 -10.04
N LEU A 72 7.96 6.51 -10.67
CA LEU A 72 7.58 5.25 -10.07
C LEU A 72 8.81 4.35 -10.02
N TYR A 73 9.19 3.91 -8.83
CA TYR A 73 10.16 2.85 -8.64
C TYR A 73 9.48 1.51 -8.81
N ILE A 74 10.14 0.56 -9.48
CA ILE A 74 9.61 -0.76 -9.82
C ILE A 74 10.66 -1.80 -9.49
N CYS A 75 10.34 -2.76 -8.63
CA CYS A 75 11.14 -3.97 -8.48
C CYS A 75 10.97 -4.84 -9.73
N ALA A 76 11.99 -4.89 -10.58
CA ALA A 76 12.06 -5.80 -11.71
C ALA A 76 12.78 -7.07 -11.24
N SER A 77 12.03 -7.97 -10.57
CA SER A 77 12.57 -9.03 -9.72
C SER A 77 13.46 -10.01 -10.48
N ASP A 78 13.01 -10.54 -11.63
CA ASP A 78 13.82 -11.42 -12.47
C ASP A 78 14.92 -10.71 -13.28
N SER A 79 14.99 -9.38 -13.18
CA SER A 79 16.03 -8.56 -13.80
C SER A 79 17.06 -8.04 -12.78
N ASP A 80 16.94 -8.40 -11.51
CA ASP A 80 17.85 -8.05 -10.40
C ASP A 80 18.15 -6.55 -10.27
N HIS A 81 17.18 -5.68 -10.56
CA HIS A 81 17.35 -4.24 -10.42
C HIS A 81 16.02 -3.52 -10.16
N ILE A 82 16.12 -2.26 -9.82
CA ILE A 82 14.98 -1.35 -9.71
C ILE A 82 14.92 -0.46 -10.94
N GLU A 83 13.77 -0.39 -11.59
CA GLU A 83 13.53 0.58 -12.65
C GLU A 83 12.93 1.86 -12.11
N VAL A 84 13.25 2.98 -12.78
CA VAL A 84 12.67 4.29 -12.52
C VAL A 84 11.87 4.70 -13.76
N LEU A 85 10.54 4.64 -13.63
CA LEU A 85 9.61 5.08 -14.65
C LEU A 85 9.29 6.57 -14.43
N ASP A 86 9.60 7.41 -15.40
CA ASP A 86 9.21 8.82 -15.40
C ASP A 86 7.72 8.96 -15.77
N LEU A 87 6.93 9.53 -14.87
CA LEU A 87 5.47 9.63 -14.97
C LEU A 87 4.99 10.81 -15.84
N GLY A 88 5.89 11.63 -16.33
CA GLY A 88 5.59 12.68 -17.32
C GLY A 88 5.75 12.20 -18.76
N THR A 89 6.67 11.26 -18.99
CA THR A 89 6.97 10.70 -20.31
C THR A 89 6.50 9.26 -20.50
N ASP A 90 6.12 8.58 -19.41
CA ASP A 90 5.75 7.16 -19.34
C ASP A 90 6.85 6.24 -19.90
N LYS A 91 8.11 6.54 -19.57
CA LYS A 91 9.29 5.77 -20.00
C LYS A 91 10.15 5.39 -18.80
N VAL A 92 10.69 4.18 -18.84
CA VAL A 92 11.80 3.83 -17.96
C VAL A 92 13.01 4.64 -18.41
N VAL A 93 13.48 5.53 -17.52
CA VAL A 93 14.55 6.49 -17.83
C VAL A 93 15.87 6.10 -17.20
N ARG A 94 15.84 5.15 -16.24
CA ARG A 94 17.02 4.79 -15.48
C ARG A 94 16.78 3.48 -14.71
N THR A 95 17.86 2.79 -14.38
CA THR A 95 17.88 1.67 -13.43
C THR A 95 18.71 2.02 -12.19
N LEU A 96 18.34 1.45 -11.05
CA LEU A 96 19.10 1.51 -9.81
C LEU A 96 19.55 0.10 -9.45
N PRO A 97 20.76 -0.06 -8.88
CA PRO A 97 21.23 -1.36 -8.45
C PRO A 97 20.39 -1.91 -7.30
N SER A 98 20.29 -3.22 -7.22
CA SER A 98 19.69 -3.98 -6.14
C SER A 98 20.52 -5.23 -5.86
N GLY A 99 20.14 -6.03 -4.90
CA GLY A 99 20.55 -7.43 -4.84
C GLY A 99 19.70 -8.29 -5.75
N ALA A 100 19.89 -9.61 -5.69
CA ALA A 100 19.10 -10.56 -6.47
C ALA A 100 17.67 -10.64 -5.94
N ASP A 101 16.73 -10.77 -6.87
CA ASP A 101 15.29 -10.88 -6.63
C ASP A 101 14.73 -9.77 -5.70
N PRO A 102 14.71 -8.49 -6.14
CA PRO A 102 14.09 -7.43 -5.36
C PRO A 102 12.56 -7.59 -5.33
N GLU A 103 12.00 -7.77 -4.12
CA GLU A 103 10.57 -8.03 -3.95
C GLU A 103 9.77 -6.77 -3.61
N TYR A 104 10.19 -6.07 -2.60
CA TYR A 104 9.53 -4.87 -2.12
C TYR A 104 10.53 -3.87 -1.55
N PHE A 105 10.06 -2.64 -1.37
CA PHE A 105 10.91 -1.59 -0.82
C PHE A 105 10.16 -0.59 0.04
N ALA A 106 10.92 0.17 0.84
CA ALA A 106 10.46 1.37 1.52
C ALA A 106 11.35 2.55 1.13
N LEU A 107 10.73 3.73 1.02
CA LEU A 107 11.44 4.99 0.78
C LEU A 107 11.52 5.77 2.09
N ASP A 108 12.69 6.28 2.43
CA ASP A 108 12.83 7.14 3.59
C ASP A 108 12.01 8.44 3.46
N PRO A 109 11.60 9.10 4.56
CA PRO A 109 10.76 10.29 4.49
C PRO A 109 11.39 11.47 3.73
N THR A 110 12.73 11.45 3.54
CA THR A 110 13.42 12.48 2.72
C THR A 110 13.30 12.22 1.23
N GLY A 111 13.01 10.97 0.83
CA GLY A 111 12.95 10.52 -0.56
C GLY A 111 14.32 10.18 -1.16
N LYS A 112 15.36 10.04 -0.33
CA LYS A 112 16.75 9.81 -0.78
C LYS A 112 17.17 8.35 -0.74
N LEU A 113 16.73 7.61 0.25
CA LEU A 113 17.15 6.22 0.46
C LEU A 113 15.99 5.26 0.21
N LEU A 114 16.24 4.31 -0.69
CA LEU A 114 15.40 3.13 -0.89
C LEU A 114 16.00 1.97 -0.09
N TYR A 115 15.18 1.32 0.71
CA TYR A 115 15.50 0.08 1.40
C TYR A 115 14.80 -1.05 0.66
N VAL A 116 15.55 -1.99 0.11
CA VAL A 116 15.05 -3.02 -0.81
C VAL A 116 15.22 -4.39 -0.17
N ALA A 117 14.14 -5.15 -0.11
CA ALA A 117 14.20 -6.57 0.27
C ALA A 117 14.67 -7.38 -0.93
N ASN A 118 15.77 -8.12 -0.79
CA ASN A 118 16.32 -8.99 -1.82
C ASN A 118 16.20 -10.44 -1.37
N GLU A 119 15.22 -11.15 -1.95
CA GLU A 119 14.77 -12.46 -1.48
C GLU A 119 15.91 -13.48 -1.52
N ASP A 120 16.59 -13.62 -2.65
CA ASP A 120 17.62 -14.63 -2.88
C ASP A 120 18.91 -14.42 -2.09
N ASN A 121 19.20 -13.17 -1.66
CA ASN A 121 20.44 -12.85 -0.98
C ASN A 121 20.32 -12.74 0.54
N SER A 122 19.09 -12.81 1.08
CA SER A 122 18.82 -12.59 2.52
C SER A 122 19.34 -11.23 3.02
N LEU A 123 19.19 -10.20 2.19
CA LEU A 123 19.71 -8.85 2.42
C LEU A 123 18.61 -7.78 2.32
N VAL A 124 18.77 -6.73 3.09
CA VAL A 124 18.16 -5.44 2.80
C VAL A 124 19.24 -4.56 2.19
N THR A 125 19.09 -4.22 0.91
CA THR A 125 20.01 -3.29 0.23
C THR A 125 19.52 -1.86 0.40
N VAL A 126 20.42 -0.95 0.79
CA VAL A 126 20.12 0.48 0.92
C VAL A 126 20.70 1.21 -0.28
N VAL A 127 19.84 1.83 -1.07
CA VAL A 127 20.20 2.49 -2.33
C VAL A 127 19.98 4.01 -2.21
N ASP A 128 20.98 4.79 -2.54
CA ASP A 128 20.83 6.23 -2.77
C ASP A 128 20.11 6.43 -4.10
N ALA A 129 18.84 6.83 -4.03
CA ALA A 129 17.95 6.94 -5.19
C ALA A 129 18.41 8.03 -6.17
N GLU A 130 19.09 9.09 -5.71
CA GLU A 130 19.58 10.16 -6.56
C GLU A 130 20.88 9.75 -7.26
N ARG A 131 21.85 9.23 -6.51
CA ARG A 131 23.15 8.80 -7.04
C ARG A 131 23.07 7.49 -7.82
N GLY A 132 22.09 6.64 -7.52
CA GLY A 132 21.96 5.30 -8.09
C GLY A 132 23.06 4.36 -7.61
N ALA A 133 23.38 4.41 -6.34
CA ALA A 133 24.45 3.63 -5.75
C ALA A 133 24.00 2.91 -4.48
N ILE A 134 24.43 1.67 -4.30
CA ILE A 134 24.29 0.95 -3.03
C ILE A 134 25.18 1.64 -1.99
N VAL A 135 24.60 2.00 -0.85
CA VAL A 135 25.31 2.66 0.26
C VAL A 135 25.42 1.77 1.49
N ALA A 136 24.65 0.69 1.56
CA ALA A 136 24.78 -0.36 2.56
C ALA A 136 24.04 -1.63 2.14
N GLU A 137 24.44 -2.75 2.75
CA GLU A 137 23.75 -4.02 2.71
C GLU A 137 23.60 -4.52 4.16
N ILE A 138 22.39 -4.87 4.55
CA ILE A 138 22.05 -5.28 5.93
C ILE A 138 21.60 -6.74 5.88
N PRO A 139 22.38 -7.68 6.45
CA PRO A 139 21.95 -9.07 6.55
C PRO A 139 20.71 -9.20 7.43
N VAL A 140 19.71 -9.93 6.93
CA VAL A 140 18.45 -10.24 7.63
C VAL A 140 18.18 -11.76 7.58
N GLY A 141 16.98 -12.17 7.93
CA GLY A 141 16.58 -13.59 7.80
C GLY A 141 16.40 -14.01 6.35
N VAL A 142 16.16 -15.31 6.16
CA VAL A 142 16.01 -15.93 4.82
C VAL A 142 14.71 -15.48 4.16
N GLU A 143 14.77 -15.16 2.86
CA GLU A 143 13.67 -14.67 2.03
C GLU A 143 13.04 -13.39 2.58
N PRO A 144 13.78 -12.25 2.59
CA PRO A 144 13.18 -10.98 2.96
C PRO A 144 12.19 -10.51 1.88
N GLU A 145 10.99 -10.09 2.32
CA GLU A 145 9.91 -9.72 1.41
C GLU A 145 9.34 -8.32 1.74
N GLY A 146 8.67 -8.19 2.88
CA GLY A 146 7.96 -6.98 3.25
C GLY A 146 8.84 -5.92 3.89
N MET A 147 8.61 -4.67 3.50
CA MET A 147 9.35 -3.52 4.00
C MET A 147 8.39 -2.45 4.51
N GLY A 148 8.63 -1.92 5.70
CA GLY A 148 7.85 -0.82 6.26
C GLY A 148 8.75 0.14 7.05
N ILE A 149 8.74 1.43 6.70
CA ILE A 149 9.50 2.45 7.41
C ILE A 149 8.61 3.24 8.36
N SER A 150 9.14 3.58 9.55
CA SER A 150 8.42 4.40 10.53
C SER A 150 8.15 5.81 9.97
N PRO A 151 7.08 6.49 10.40
CA PRO A 151 6.74 7.83 9.90
C PRO A 151 7.84 8.88 10.09
N ASP A 152 8.67 8.72 11.14
CA ASP A 152 9.82 9.59 11.42
C ASP A 152 11.11 9.14 10.71
N GLY A 153 11.07 8.00 10.01
CA GLY A 153 12.18 7.45 9.25
C GLY A 153 13.28 6.78 10.08
N LYS A 154 13.12 6.66 11.41
CA LYS A 154 14.17 6.13 12.27
C LYS A 154 14.28 4.62 12.27
N TYR A 155 13.18 3.93 12.03
CA TYR A 155 13.13 2.48 12.07
C TYR A 155 12.52 1.92 10.79
N LEU A 156 13.12 0.85 10.32
CA LEU A 156 12.63 0.04 9.22
C LEU A 156 12.27 -1.33 9.76
N VAL A 157 11.15 -1.88 9.33
CA VAL A 157 10.81 -3.28 9.55
C VAL A 157 10.96 -4.04 8.26
N ALA A 158 11.80 -5.08 8.26
CA ALA A 158 11.94 -6.05 7.19
C ALA A 158 11.38 -7.39 7.66
N THR A 159 10.51 -8.02 6.87
CA THR A 159 10.03 -9.38 7.16
C THR A 159 10.88 -10.42 6.45
N SER A 160 11.06 -11.59 7.03
CA SER A 160 11.77 -12.71 6.41
C SER A 160 10.91 -13.96 6.48
N GLU A 161 10.48 -14.46 5.32
CA GLU A 161 9.45 -15.48 5.18
C GLU A 161 9.82 -16.81 5.83
N THR A 162 10.97 -17.37 5.46
CA THR A 162 11.42 -18.69 5.93
C THR A 162 11.81 -18.68 7.41
N THR A 163 12.37 -17.58 7.91
CA THR A 163 12.75 -17.47 9.34
C THR A 163 11.62 -17.00 10.24
N ASN A 164 10.47 -16.63 9.69
CA ASN A 164 9.29 -16.14 10.43
C ASN A 164 9.58 -14.94 11.33
N MET A 165 10.43 -14.02 10.85
CA MET A 165 10.89 -12.86 11.62
C MET A 165 10.41 -11.54 11.03
N ALA A 166 10.15 -10.59 11.91
CA ALA A 166 10.13 -9.17 11.62
C ALA A 166 11.36 -8.54 12.27
N HIS A 167 12.31 -8.08 11.45
CA HIS A 167 13.54 -7.43 11.88
C HIS A 167 13.31 -5.93 11.98
N VAL A 168 13.55 -5.33 13.15
CA VAL A 168 13.52 -3.89 13.34
C VAL A 168 14.94 -3.36 13.19
N ILE A 169 15.15 -2.50 12.22
CA ILE A 169 16.45 -1.95 11.84
C ILE A 169 16.47 -0.46 12.16
N ASP A 170 17.48 0.01 12.90
CA ASP A 170 17.76 1.45 13.05
C ASP A 170 18.35 1.97 11.73
N THR A 171 17.71 2.95 11.10
CA THR A 171 18.11 3.46 9.79
C THR A 171 19.39 4.29 9.81
N THR A 172 19.78 4.80 10.99
CA THR A 172 21.00 5.60 11.18
C THR A 172 22.22 4.70 11.34
N THR A 173 22.14 3.71 12.24
CA THR A 173 23.24 2.77 12.50
C THR A 173 23.25 1.62 11.52
N ARG A 174 22.09 1.31 10.89
CA ARG A 174 21.87 0.18 9.99
C ARG A 174 22.01 -1.17 10.70
N GLU A 175 21.79 -1.19 11.99
CA GLU A 175 21.83 -2.38 12.82
C GLU A 175 20.43 -2.88 13.14
N ILE A 176 20.27 -4.19 13.27
CA ILE A 176 19.03 -4.80 13.75
C ILE A 176 18.96 -4.57 15.26
N VAL A 177 17.95 -3.82 15.71
CA VAL A 177 17.72 -3.52 17.14
C VAL A 177 16.76 -4.50 17.79
N ALA A 178 15.92 -5.19 17.02
CA ALA A 178 15.04 -6.24 17.51
C ALA A 178 14.72 -7.26 16.42
N ASN A 179 14.57 -8.52 16.86
CA ASN A 179 14.08 -9.64 16.06
C ASN A 179 12.79 -10.15 16.71
N ILE A 180 11.67 -10.05 16.01
CA ILE A 180 10.36 -10.40 16.53
C ILE A 180 9.87 -11.65 15.81
N LEU A 181 9.71 -12.75 16.56
CA LEU A 181 9.11 -13.97 16.02
C LEU A 181 7.62 -13.76 15.81
N VAL A 182 7.21 -13.77 14.55
CA VAL A 182 5.82 -13.71 14.11
C VAL A 182 5.35 -15.08 13.60
N ASP A 183 4.10 -15.16 13.14
CA ASP A 183 3.60 -16.41 12.59
C ASP A 183 4.17 -16.69 11.18
N SER A 184 3.97 -17.92 10.68
CA SER A 184 4.63 -18.45 9.48
C SER A 184 4.42 -17.59 8.23
N ARG A 185 5.51 -17.36 7.53
CA ARG A 185 5.60 -16.65 6.25
C ARG A 185 5.11 -15.21 6.35
N PRO A 186 5.82 -14.36 7.12
CA PRO A 186 5.46 -12.95 7.19
C PRO A 186 5.69 -12.24 5.86
N ARG A 187 4.71 -11.40 5.45
CA ARG A 187 4.70 -10.74 4.13
C ARG A 187 4.84 -9.23 4.26
N ARG A 188 3.84 -8.53 4.70
CA ARG A 188 3.80 -7.06 4.73
C ARG A 188 4.04 -6.52 6.12
N ALA A 189 4.82 -5.45 6.23
CA ALA A 189 4.93 -4.64 7.45
C ALA A 189 4.39 -3.23 7.18
N VAL A 190 3.45 -2.75 8.00
CA VAL A 190 2.85 -1.41 7.86
C VAL A 190 2.81 -0.71 9.20
N TRP A 191 3.35 0.50 9.26
CA TRP A 191 3.31 1.36 10.44
C TRP A 191 2.01 2.12 10.56
N THR A 192 1.56 2.35 11.80
CA THR A 192 0.51 3.34 12.07
C THR A 192 1.06 4.76 11.84
N ALA A 193 0.19 5.68 11.45
CA ALA A 193 0.61 7.05 11.10
C ALA A 193 1.25 7.83 12.25
N ASP A 194 0.97 7.46 13.50
CA ASP A 194 1.59 8.03 14.70
C ASP A 194 2.88 7.32 15.12
N GLY A 195 3.28 6.26 14.41
CA GLY A 195 4.48 5.49 14.72
C GLY A 195 4.39 4.65 16.01
N ALA A 196 3.22 4.56 16.65
CA ALA A 196 3.09 3.82 17.91
C ALA A 196 3.10 2.31 17.75
N GLN A 197 2.70 1.82 16.56
CA GLN A 197 2.61 0.40 16.25
C GLN A 197 3.04 0.13 14.81
N PHE A 198 3.42 -1.10 14.54
CA PHE A 198 3.46 -1.65 13.19
C PHE A 198 2.77 -3.01 13.15
N TRP A 199 2.17 -3.32 12.02
CA TRP A 199 1.41 -4.54 11.82
C TRP A 199 2.11 -5.41 10.80
N VAL A 200 2.16 -6.71 11.05
CA VAL A 200 2.83 -7.69 10.19
C VAL A 200 1.83 -8.79 9.83
N SER A 201 1.61 -8.99 8.54
CA SER A 201 0.82 -10.13 8.04
C SER A 201 1.68 -11.38 7.97
N ALA A 202 1.09 -12.54 8.24
CA ALA A 202 1.71 -13.85 8.14
C ALA A 202 0.85 -14.76 7.26
N GLU A 203 1.31 -15.00 6.03
CA GLU A 203 0.53 -15.66 4.98
C GLU A 203 0.11 -17.07 5.38
N ILE A 204 1.07 -17.93 5.69
CA ILE A 204 0.81 -19.32 6.08
C ILE A 204 0.31 -19.41 7.53
N GLY A 205 0.75 -18.50 8.38
CA GLY A 205 0.27 -18.40 9.76
C GLY A 205 -1.21 -17.98 9.87
N GLY A 206 -1.79 -17.42 8.81
CA GLY A 206 -3.20 -17.01 8.78
C GLY A 206 -3.54 -15.86 9.73
N THR A 207 -2.58 -15.05 10.12
CA THR A 207 -2.74 -14.01 11.15
C THR A 207 -2.15 -12.67 10.73
N VAL A 208 -2.50 -11.64 11.50
CA VAL A 208 -1.82 -10.34 11.50
C VAL A 208 -1.36 -10.04 12.91
N SER A 209 -0.06 -9.84 13.09
CA SER A 209 0.53 -9.44 14.37
C SER A 209 0.57 -7.92 14.49
N VAL A 210 0.05 -7.38 15.58
CA VAL A 210 0.15 -5.96 15.96
C VAL A 210 1.29 -5.84 16.97
N VAL A 211 2.28 -5.01 16.68
CA VAL A 211 3.50 -4.85 17.49
C VAL A 211 3.56 -3.44 18.06
N ASP A 212 3.81 -3.33 19.37
CA ASP A 212 4.16 -2.08 20.04
C ASP A 212 5.56 -1.63 19.58
N ALA A 213 5.65 -0.45 18.99
CA ALA A 213 6.89 0.04 18.37
C ALA A 213 7.94 0.52 19.38
N THR A 214 7.60 0.65 20.66
CA THR A 214 8.55 1.06 21.72
C THR A 214 9.12 -0.13 22.48
N LYS A 215 8.32 -1.20 22.63
CA LYS A 215 8.70 -2.40 23.37
C LYS A 215 9.15 -3.54 22.47
N TYR A 216 8.79 -3.46 21.17
CA TYR A 216 8.96 -4.53 20.20
C TYR A 216 8.27 -5.84 20.60
N GLU A 217 7.11 -5.72 21.25
CA GLU A 217 6.30 -6.83 21.72
C GLU A 217 5.00 -6.93 20.93
N ILE A 218 4.57 -8.15 20.61
CA ILE A 218 3.28 -8.39 19.97
C ILE A 218 2.18 -8.16 21.01
N VAL A 219 1.37 -7.13 20.80
CA VAL A 219 0.23 -6.79 21.67
C VAL A 219 -1.05 -7.50 21.28
N LYS A 220 -1.17 -7.90 20.00
CA LYS A 220 -2.32 -8.66 19.50
C LYS A 220 -1.91 -9.52 18.31
N ARG A 221 -2.47 -10.72 18.23
CA ARG A 221 -2.57 -11.51 16.99
C ARG A 221 -4.02 -11.55 16.55
N ILE A 222 -4.29 -11.10 15.33
CA ILE A 222 -5.60 -11.08 14.72
C ILE A 222 -5.70 -12.31 13.82
N ALA A 223 -6.59 -13.22 14.16
CA ALA A 223 -6.92 -14.38 13.33
C ALA A 223 -8.23 -14.13 12.59
N PHE A 224 -8.42 -14.82 11.47
CA PHE A 224 -9.56 -14.65 10.60
C PHE A 224 -10.38 -15.95 10.53
N ALA A 225 -11.69 -15.81 10.46
CA ALA A 225 -12.60 -16.94 10.28
C ALA A 225 -13.73 -16.52 9.33
N ILE A 226 -13.85 -17.22 8.20
CA ILE A 226 -14.84 -16.92 7.17
C ILE A 226 -15.72 -18.16 6.99
N PRO A 227 -17.03 -18.09 7.23
CA PRO A 227 -17.90 -19.23 7.06
C PRO A 227 -17.80 -19.84 5.66
N GLY A 228 -17.54 -21.15 5.60
CA GLY A 228 -17.40 -21.89 4.33
C GLY A 228 -16.08 -21.74 3.59
N VAL A 229 -15.09 -21.02 4.16
CA VAL A 229 -13.73 -20.93 3.63
C VAL A 229 -12.80 -21.74 4.52
N PRO A 230 -12.01 -22.69 3.96
CA PRO A 230 -11.00 -23.42 4.72
C PRO A 230 -9.95 -22.47 5.32
N THR A 231 -9.47 -22.79 6.52
CA THR A 231 -8.51 -21.92 7.23
C THR A 231 -7.23 -21.73 6.44
N GLU A 232 -6.75 -22.76 5.77
CA GLU A 232 -5.53 -22.74 4.94
C GLU A 232 -5.66 -21.86 3.68
N ALA A 233 -6.89 -21.51 3.28
CA ALA A 233 -7.14 -20.55 2.20
C ALA A 233 -7.15 -19.09 2.69
N ILE A 234 -7.14 -18.87 4.00
CA ILE A 234 -7.12 -17.53 4.59
C ILE A 234 -5.65 -17.13 4.82
N GLN A 235 -5.07 -16.46 3.83
CA GLN A 235 -3.65 -16.15 3.76
C GLN A 235 -3.44 -14.63 3.73
N PRO A 236 -3.24 -13.97 4.89
CA PRO A 236 -3.02 -12.53 4.96
C PRO A 236 -1.73 -12.10 4.29
N VAL A 237 -1.80 -11.17 3.33
CA VAL A 237 -0.67 -10.62 2.58
C VAL A 237 -0.63 -9.10 2.70
N GLY A 238 -1.34 -8.38 1.84
CA GLY A 238 -1.38 -6.92 1.84
C GLY A 238 -2.06 -6.36 3.08
N LEU A 239 -1.52 -5.27 3.61
CA LEU A 239 -2.07 -4.52 4.74
C LEU A 239 -2.19 -3.05 4.38
N ALA A 240 -3.23 -2.38 4.89
CA ALA A 240 -3.38 -0.94 4.84
C ALA A 240 -4.09 -0.45 6.12
N ILE A 241 -3.62 0.66 6.69
CA ILE A 241 -4.19 1.26 7.91
C ILE A 241 -4.53 2.71 7.62
N THR A 242 -5.74 3.16 7.96
CA THR A 242 -6.12 4.55 7.76
C THR A 242 -5.29 5.50 8.64
N ARG A 243 -5.04 6.73 8.15
CA ARG A 243 -4.23 7.73 8.88
C ARG A 243 -4.81 8.08 10.25
N ASP A 244 -6.14 8.04 10.38
CA ASP A 244 -6.85 8.29 11.64
C ASP A 244 -6.86 7.08 12.58
N ARG A 245 -6.27 5.95 12.16
CA ARG A 245 -6.19 4.68 12.91
C ARG A 245 -7.54 4.13 13.35
N LYS A 246 -8.59 4.38 12.57
CA LYS A 246 -9.89 3.77 12.85
C LYS A 246 -10.07 2.43 12.16
N LEU A 247 -9.57 2.32 10.92
CA LEU A 247 -9.71 1.12 10.12
C LEU A 247 -8.37 0.57 9.69
N ALA A 248 -8.29 -0.76 9.65
CA ALA A 248 -7.24 -1.47 8.96
C ALA A 248 -7.86 -2.48 7.99
N PHE A 249 -7.12 -2.82 6.95
CA PHE A 249 -7.54 -3.73 5.90
C PHE A 249 -6.45 -4.79 5.70
N ALA A 250 -6.86 -6.05 5.58
CA ALA A 250 -5.97 -7.16 5.28
C ALA A 250 -6.47 -7.93 4.07
N ALA A 251 -5.62 -8.07 3.05
CA ALA A 251 -5.87 -8.93 1.89
C ALA A 251 -5.67 -10.38 2.31
N LEU A 252 -6.68 -11.24 2.11
CA LEU A 252 -6.67 -12.62 2.62
C LEU A 252 -6.39 -13.67 1.53
N GLY A 253 -5.58 -13.31 0.53
CA GLY A 253 -5.06 -14.22 -0.50
C GLY A 253 -6.14 -15.07 -1.19
N PRO A 254 -6.00 -16.42 -1.18
CA PRO A 254 -6.93 -17.34 -1.82
C PRO A 254 -8.36 -17.30 -1.29
N ALA A 255 -8.60 -16.71 -0.11
CA ALA A 255 -9.96 -16.49 0.41
C ALA A 255 -10.74 -15.47 -0.44
N ASN A 256 -10.08 -14.71 -1.34
CA ASN A 256 -10.69 -13.72 -2.22
C ASN A 256 -11.48 -12.66 -1.44
N ARG A 257 -10.94 -12.26 -0.29
CA ARG A 257 -11.56 -11.32 0.64
C ARG A 257 -10.55 -10.29 1.13
N VAL A 258 -11.07 -9.12 1.43
CA VAL A 258 -10.39 -8.13 2.27
C VAL A 258 -11.10 -8.10 3.61
N ALA A 259 -10.37 -8.36 4.69
CA ALA A 259 -10.89 -8.14 6.04
C ALA A 259 -10.86 -6.65 6.37
N VAL A 260 -11.94 -6.14 6.93
CA VAL A 260 -12.04 -4.81 7.53
C VAL A 260 -11.94 -4.98 9.04
N ILE A 261 -10.98 -4.32 9.64
CA ILE A 261 -10.61 -4.45 11.06
C ILE A 261 -10.76 -3.08 11.72
N ASP A 262 -11.40 -3.05 12.88
CA ASP A 262 -11.32 -1.88 13.76
C ASP A 262 -9.90 -1.79 14.31
N ALA A 263 -9.17 -0.74 13.96
CA ALA A 263 -7.73 -0.64 14.27
C ALA A 263 -7.46 -0.25 15.74
N GLN A 264 -8.50 0.01 16.55
CA GLN A 264 -8.39 0.31 17.98
C GLN A 264 -8.67 -0.92 18.84
N SER A 265 -9.75 -1.65 18.54
CA SER A 265 -10.12 -2.87 19.24
C SER A 265 -9.48 -4.14 18.67
N TYR A 266 -8.95 -4.06 17.43
CA TYR A 266 -8.40 -5.17 16.64
C TYR A 266 -9.44 -6.24 16.26
N GLU A 267 -10.72 -5.91 16.32
CA GLU A 267 -11.81 -6.81 15.97
C GLU A 267 -12.09 -6.77 14.47
N VAL A 268 -12.32 -7.95 13.87
CA VAL A 268 -12.72 -8.05 12.45
C VAL A 268 -14.18 -7.67 12.33
N MET A 269 -14.45 -6.57 11.63
CA MET A 269 -15.81 -6.03 11.45
C MET A 269 -16.57 -6.74 10.34
N ARG A 270 -15.91 -7.04 9.21
CA ARG A 270 -16.49 -7.71 8.05
C ARG A 270 -15.45 -8.19 7.05
N TYR A 271 -15.89 -8.97 6.09
CA TYR A 271 -15.12 -9.43 4.96
C TYR A 271 -15.75 -8.91 3.66
N LEU A 272 -14.96 -8.29 2.80
CA LEU A 272 -15.38 -7.79 1.49
C LEU A 272 -14.95 -8.78 0.42
N LEU A 273 -15.88 -9.22 -0.43
CA LEU A 273 -15.55 -10.04 -1.59
C LEU A 273 -14.85 -9.17 -2.63
N VAL A 274 -13.72 -9.66 -3.13
CA VAL A 274 -12.91 -9.04 -4.18
C VAL A 274 -12.57 -10.06 -5.27
N GLY A 275 -11.69 -9.74 -6.21
CA GLY A 275 -11.23 -10.70 -7.21
C GLY A 275 -10.41 -11.85 -6.62
N GLN A 276 -9.97 -12.79 -7.49
CA GLN A 276 -9.32 -14.02 -7.06
C GLN A 276 -7.84 -13.81 -6.73
N ARG A 277 -7.40 -14.38 -5.60
CA ARG A 277 -6.05 -14.29 -5.07
C ARG A 277 -5.61 -12.84 -4.86
N VAL A 278 -6.23 -12.19 -3.87
CA VAL A 278 -5.89 -10.81 -3.52
C VAL A 278 -4.50 -10.71 -2.88
N TRP A 279 -3.65 -9.78 -3.38
CA TRP A 279 -2.28 -9.58 -2.94
C TRP A 279 -2.09 -8.25 -2.18
N SER A 280 -2.02 -7.16 -2.90
CA SER A 280 -1.66 -5.85 -2.36
C SER A 280 -2.87 -4.96 -2.14
N LEU A 281 -2.70 -3.98 -1.28
CA LEU A 281 -3.68 -2.95 -0.94
C LEU A 281 -3.02 -1.58 -0.99
N ALA A 282 -3.68 -0.59 -1.59
CA ALA A 282 -3.27 0.82 -1.50
C ALA A 282 -4.48 1.75 -1.44
N PHE A 283 -4.40 2.75 -0.59
CA PHE A 283 -5.38 3.85 -0.59
C PHE A 283 -5.12 4.83 -1.73
N ASN A 284 -6.17 5.50 -2.17
CA ASN A 284 -6.02 6.74 -2.89
C ASN A 284 -5.57 7.88 -1.92
N PRO A 285 -5.13 9.04 -2.44
CA PRO A 285 -4.52 10.09 -1.62
C PRO A 285 -5.38 10.60 -0.47
N ASP A 286 -6.70 10.70 -0.62
CA ASP A 286 -7.63 11.13 0.43
C ASP A 286 -8.18 9.99 1.31
N GLN A 287 -7.80 8.74 1.00
CA GLN A 287 -8.25 7.51 1.65
C GLN A 287 -9.76 7.25 1.57
N SER A 288 -10.45 7.85 0.62
CA SER A 288 -11.86 7.54 0.33
C SER A 288 -12.03 6.21 -0.41
N ARG A 289 -10.97 5.74 -1.10
CA ARG A 289 -10.92 4.48 -1.83
C ARG A 289 -9.73 3.64 -1.44
N LEU A 290 -9.91 2.33 -1.51
CA LEU A 290 -8.86 1.34 -1.37
C LEU A 290 -8.86 0.48 -2.63
N TYR A 291 -7.69 0.28 -3.22
CA TYR A 291 -7.48 -0.58 -4.39
C TYR A 291 -6.83 -1.89 -3.96
N THR A 292 -7.27 -3.00 -4.56
CA THR A 292 -6.67 -4.32 -4.37
C THR A 292 -6.07 -4.81 -5.68
N THR A 293 -5.04 -5.64 -5.62
CA THR A 293 -4.61 -6.43 -6.78
C THR A 293 -5.07 -7.87 -6.61
N ASN A 294 -5.63 -8.46 -7.67
CA ASN A 294 -6.21 -9.80 -7.65
C ASN A 294 -5.51 -10.66 -8.70
N GLY A 295 -4.45 -11.37 -8.29
CA GLY A 295 -3.47 -11.98 -9.17
C GLY A 295 -3.98 -13.11 -10.07
N VAL A 296 -5.07 -13.79 -9.71
CA VAL A 296 -5.63 -14.89 -10.52
C VAL A 296 -6.75 -14.39 -11.44
N SER A 297 -7.56 -13.43 -11.01
CA SER A 297 -8.61 -12.85 -11.85
C SER A 297 -8.13 -11.73 -12.78
N ASN A 298 -6.85 -11.30 -12.66
CA ASN A 298 -6.23 -10.29 -13.51
C ASN A 298 -6.97 -8.94 -13.48
N ASP A 299 -7.37 -8.52 -12.30
CA ASP A 299 -8.10 -7.28 -12.08
C ASP A 299 -7.65 -6.59 -10.78
N ILE A 300 -8.07 -5.35 -10.62
CA ILE A 300 -8.08 -4.65 -9.34
C ILE A 300 -9.52 -4.46 -8.88
N THR A 301 -9.77 -4.52 -7.57
CA THR A 301 -11.07 -4.16 -7.01
C THR A 301 -10.98 -2.80 -6.34
N VAL A 302 -11.92 -1.92 -6.63
CA VAL A 302 -12.10 -0.63 -5.97
C VAL A 302 -13.06 -0.81 -4.80
N ILE A 303 -12.61 -0.47 -3.61
CA ILE A 303 -13.41 -0.49 -2.38
C ILE A 303 -13.66 0.97 -1.96
N ASP A 304 -14.91 1.33 -1.75
CA ASP A 304 -15.31 2.58 -1.09
C ASP A 304 -15.14 2.44 0.42
N VAL A 305 -14.24 3.24 0.99
CA VAL A 305 -13.86 3.15 2.40
C VAL A 305 -14.97 3.65 3.32
N GLY A 306 -15.75 4.64 2.88
CA GLY A 306 -16.83 5.21 3.70
C GLY A 306 -17.99 4.23 3.90
N SER A 307 -18.38 3.53 2.84
CA SER A 307 -19.47 2.54 2.89
C SER A 307 -18.99 1.11 3.17
N LEU A 308 -17.69 0.85 3.13
CA LEU A 308 -17.06 -0.46 3.24
C LEU A 308 -17.65 -1.46 2.23
N LYS A 309 -17.66 -1.08 0.95
CA LYS A 309 -18.18 -1.90 -0.16
C LYS A 309 -17.20 -1.94 -1.32
N ALA A 310 -17.05 -3.11 -1.93
CA ALA A 310 -16.48 -3.22 -3.27
C ALA A 310 -17.45 -2.62 -4.28
N ILE A 311 -16.97 -1.65 -5.10
CA ILE A 311 -17.83 -0.88 -6.00
C ILE A 311 -17.54 -1.14 -7.49
N LYS A 312 -16.33 -1.58 -7.84
CA LYS A 312 -15.96 -1.89 -9.22
C LYS A 312 -14.78 -2.86 -9.26
N SER A 313 -14.77 -3.75 -10.26
CA SER A 313 -13.61 -4.53 -10.68
C SER A 313 -13.13 -3.95 -12.01
N ILE A 314 -11.82 -3.78 -12.16
CA ILE A 314 -11.18 -3.17 -13.34
C ILE A 314 -10.16 -4.18 -13.87
N PRO A 315 -10.32 -4.68 -15.11
CA PRO A 315 -9.34 -5.57 -15.70
C PRO A 315 -8.01 -4.84 -15.93
N VAL A 316 -6.90 -5.54 -15.64
CA VAL A 316 -5.53 -5.06 -15.87
C VAL A 316 -4.72 -6.16 -16.56
N GLY A 317 -3.38 -6.11 -16.53
CA GLY A 317 -2.54 -7.18 -17.05
C GLY A 317 -2.55 -8.45 -16.19
N GLN A 318 -1.77 -9.45 -16.60
CA GLN A 318 -1.74 -10.76 -15.94
C GLN A 318 -0.97 -10.74 -14.62
N SER A 319 -1.55 -11.38 -13.62
CA SER A 319 -1.00 -11.48 -12.26
C SER A 319 -0.66 -10.10 -11.67
N PRO A 320 -1.63 -9.19 -11.49
CA PRO A 320 -1.37 -7.92 -10.85
C PRO A 320 -0.89 -8.13 -9.41
N TRP A 321 0.25 -7.47 -9.05
CA TRP A 321 0.89 -7.67 -7.76
C TRP A 321 0.91 -6.39 -6.91
N GLY A 322 1.56 -5.33 -7.37
CA GLY A 322 1.66 -4.04 -6.68
C GLY A 322 0.62 -3.03 -7.17
N VAL A 323 0.20 -2.14 -6.31
CA VAL A 323 -0.68 -1.02 -6.65
C VAL A 323 -0.31 0.22 -5.84
N VAL A 324 -0.27 1.38 -6.49
CA VAL A 324 -0.16 2.70 -5.86
C VAL A 324 -1.04 3.69 -6.59
N SER A 325 -1.38 4.81 -5.93
CA SER A 325 -2.08 5.89 -6.61
C SER A 325 -1.53 7.26 -6.19
N ARG A 326 -1.66 8.24 -7.09
CA ARG A 326 -1.32 9.65 -6.86
C ARG A 326 -2.48 10.55 -7.31
N PRO A 327 -2.52 11.82 -6.85
CA PRO A 327 -3.45 12.82 -7.37
C PRO A 327 -3.31 13.08 -8.87
#